data_5ed1c2f92a93d612e13cfb877db0dc54
#
_entry.id   5ed1c2f92a93d612e13cfb877db0dc54
#
_cell.length_a   1.000
_cell.length_b   1.000
_cell.length_c   1.000
_cell.angle_alpha   90.00
_cell.angle_beta   90.00
_cell.angle_gamma   90.00
#
_symmetry.space_group_name_H-M   'P 1'
#
loop_
_entity.id
_entity.type
_entity.pdbx_description
1 polymer ?
#
loop_
_entity_poly.entity_id
_entity_poly.type
_entity_poly.pdbx_seq_one_letter_code
_entity_poly.pdbx_strand_id
1 'polypeptide(L)'
;DCIPYIKMSSKDSVLMEYVVGLLCGLAPGIRVERYVPEKRYDAAIATGSDNTGRYFHALFDGIPSIIRGSRSSVALLTGEETDGELHALGRDIFRYSGLGCRNVSLVFIPLDYDLARFVRAVAPPEEAVNPKYRNNYRSLRARLRAAGEDFYDGGTFVVTVGDRFSVSLSNIVAFRYDRAEEVYGWLEANDGAVQCVVGRDVVHPRAVGFGAAQMPWPWDY
;
A
#
# COMPACT_ATOMS: atom_id res chain seq x y z
N ASP A 1 23.92 4.35 -22.17
CA ASP A 1 23.11 5.53 -21.81
C ASP A 1 21.65 5.25 -22.16
N CYS A 2 20.76 5.39 -21.19
CA CYS A 2 19.33 5.21 -21.39
C CYS A 2 18.64 6.57 -21.50
N ILE A 3 17.70 6.71 -22.43
CA ILE A 3 16.83 7.89 -22.50
C ILE A 3 15.45 7.46 -21.95
N PRO A 4 15.04 7.91 -20.77
CA PRO A 4 13.72 7.62 -20.24
C PRO A 4 12.64 8.40 -21.01
N TYR A 5 11.60 7.67 -21.43
CA TYR A 5 10.39 8.22 -22.02
C TYR A 5 9.26 8.13 -20.99
N ILE A 6 8.80 9.27 -20.50
CA ILE A 6 7.82 9.32 -19.40
C ILE A 6 6.42 9.57 -19.96
N LYS A 7 5.49 8.64 -19.67
CA LYS A 7 4.06 8.83 -19.88
C LYS A 7 3.48 9.55 -18.69
N MET A 8 3.13 10.81 -18.85
CA MET A 8 2.45 11.58 -17.80
C MET A 8 1.06 11.02 -17.49
N SER A 9 0.67 11.06 -16.21
CA SER A 9 -0.70 10.73 -15.83
C SER A 9 -1.67 11.77 -16.41
N SER A 10 -2.78 11.32 -16.97
CA SER A 10 -3.85 12.23 -17.39
C SER A 10 -4.54 12.95 -16.22
N LYS A 11 -4.37 12.43 -15.01
CA LYS A 11 -4.96 13.01 -13.78
C LYS A 11 -4.03 13.98 -13.06
N ASP A 12 -2.73 13.87 -13.29
CA ASP A 12 -1.70 14.72 -12.68
C ASP A 12 -0.44 14.71 -13.57
N SER A 13 -0.38 15.64 -14.48
CA SER A 13 0.83 15.90 -15.30
C SER A 13 1.73 16.96 -14.66
N VAL A 14 1.16 17.88 -13.90
CA VAL A 14 1.86 19.07 -13.39
C VAL A 14 3.00 18.70 -12.44
N LEU A 15 2.75 17.83 -11.48
CA LEU A 15 3.77 17.42 -10.52
C LEU A 15 4.91 16.66 -11.21
N MET A 16 4.59 15.77 -12.14
CA MET A 16 5.60 15.00 -12.87
C MET A 16 6.45 15.93 -13.78
N GLU A 17 5.85 16.89 -14.46
CA GLU A 17 6.58 17.88 -15.25
C GLU A 17 7.54 18.70 -14.39
N TYR A 18 7.10 19.11 -13.21
CA TYR A 18 7.95 19.81 -12.24
C TYR A 18 9.14 18.94 -11.78
N VAL A 19 8.89 17.68 -11.41
CA VAL A 19 9.95 16.75 -10.98
C VAL A 19 10.97 16.50 -12.11
N VAL A 20 10.50 16.30 -13.34
CA VAL A 20 11.38 16.13 -14.51
C VAL A 20 12.21 17.39 -14.75
N GLY A 21 11.61 18.57 -14.64
CA GLY A 21 12.32 19.85 -14.76
C GLY A 21 13.41 20.01 -13.71
N LEU A 22 13.14 19.66 -12.45
CA LEU A 22 14.14 19.65 -11.38
C LEU A 22 15.28 18.66 -11.66
N LEU A 23 14.96 17.45 -12.10
CA LEU A 23 15.95 16.42 -12.42
C LEU A 23 16.90 16.87 -13.52
N CYS A 24 16.36 17.39 -14.62
CA CYS A 24 17.17 17.91 -15.73
C CYS A 24 18.01 19.12 -15.33
N GLY A 25 17.50 19.97 -14.41
CA GLY A 25 18.25 21.11 -13.89
C GLY A 25 19.40 20.72 -12.95
N LEU A 26 19.22 19.70 -12.13
CA LEU A 26 20.24 19.21 -11.20
C LEU A 26 21.27 18.30 -11.88
N ALA A 27 20.92 17.65 -12.96
CA ALA A 27 21.77 16.73 -13.71
C ALA A 27 21.72 17.03 -15.21
N PRO A 28 22.47 18.01 -15.71
CA PRO A 28 22.41 18.49 -17.12
C PRO A 28 22.71 17.43 -18.19
N GLY A 29 23.30 16.29 -17.80
CA GLY A 29 23.55 15.15 -18.69
C GLY A 29 22.35 14.22 -18.86
N ILE A 30 21.30 14.38 -18.08
CA ILE A 30 20.10 13.55 -18.18
C ILE A 30 19.17 14.12 -19.26
N ARG A 31 18.83 13.26 -20.21
CA ARG A 31 17.83 13.55 -21.24
C ARG A 31 16.55 12.76 -20.93
N VAL A 32 15.44 13.46 -20.73
CA VAL A 32 14.11 12.86 -20.50
C VAL A 32 13.18 13.30 -21.63
N GLU A 33 12.44 12.38 -22.21
CA GLU A 33 11.49 12.66 -23.29
C GLU A 33 10.06 12.25 -22.90
N ARG A 34 9.08 12.78 -23.61
CA ARG A 34 7.69 12.35 -23.45
C ARG A 34 7.46 11.04 -24.18
N TYR A 35 6.67 10.16 -23.59
CA TYR A 35 6.23 8.92 -24.19
C TYR A 35 5.50 9.16 -25.52
N VAL A 36 5.84 8.38 -26.54
CA VAL A 36 5.24 8.38 -27.87
C VAL A 36 4.69 6.98 -28.15
N PRO A 37 3.37 6.80 -28.34
CA PRO A 37 2.74 5.49 -28.47
C PRO A 37 3.31 4.60 -29.59
N GLU A 38 3.68 5.21 -30.74
CA GLU A 38 4.14 4.50 -31.92
C GLU A 38 5.64 4.14 -31.91
N LYS A 39 6.34 4.60 -30.88
CA LYS A 39 7.77 4.33 -30.72
C LYS A 39 8.02 2.94 -30.17
N ARG A 40 9.06 2.26 -30.64
CA ARG A 40 9.59 1.04 -30.02
C ARG A 40 10.50 1.42 -28.86
N TYR A 41 10.37 0.65 -27.77
CA TYR A 41 11.15 0.82 -26.55
C TYR A 41 11.94 -0.46 -26.27
N ASP A 42 13.11 -0.33 -25.65
CA ASP A 42 13.99 -1.45 -25.31
C ASP A 42 13.56 -2.11 -23.99
N ALA A 43 12.92 -1.35 -23.10
CA ALA A 43 12.37 -1.85 -21.84
C ALA A 43 11.21 -0.96 -21.36
N ALA A 44 10.36 -1.48 -20.50
CA ALA A 44 9.23 -0.74 -19.93
C ALA A 44 9.12 -0.92 -18.41
N ILE A 45 8.78 0.18 -17.72
CA ILE A 45 8.33 0.15 -16.32
C ILE A 45 6.93 0.76 -16.30
N ALA A 46 5.94 0.01 -15.85
CA ALA A 46 4.56 0.47 -15.81
C ALA A 46 3.91 0.08 -14.48
N THR A 47 3.09 0.99 -13.95
CA THR A 47 2.27 0.75 -12.76
C THR A 47 0.83 1.14 -13.02
N GLY A 48 -0.12 0.41 -12.44
CA GLY A 48 -1.53 0.72 -12.61
C GLY A 48 -2.42 -0.23 -11.82
N SER A 49 -3.74 -0.13 -12.03
CA SER A 49 -4.69 -1.14 -11.54
C SER A 49 -4.49 -2.46 -12.28
N ASP A 50 -5.04 -3.55 -11.76
CA ASP A 50 -4.92 -4.88 -12.38
C ASP A 50 -5.44 -4.90 -13.83
N ASN A 51 -6.50 -4.14 -14.14
CA ASN A 51 -6.98 -3.96 -15.51
C ASN A 51 -5.96 -3.23 -16.39
N THR A 52 -5.34 -2.18 -15.85
CA THR A 52 -4.29 -1.44 -16.54
C THR A 52 -3.02 -2.28 -16.69
N GLY A 53 -2.71 -3.12 -15.71
CA GLY A 53 -1.61 -4.08 -15.77
C GLY A 53 -1.75 -5.04 -16.95
N ARG A 54 -2.93 -5.62 -17.14
CA ARG A 54 -3.21 -6.50 -18.32
C ARG A 54 -3.00 -5.77 -19.64
N TYR A 55 -3.44 -4.54 -19.74
CA TYR A 55 -3.20 -3.72 -20.94
C TYR A 55 -1.70 -3.49 -21.16
N PHE A 56 -0.92 -3.20 -20.13
CA PHE A 56 0.52 -2.99 -20.27
C PHE A 56 1.26 -4.28 -20.61
N HIS A 57 0.85 -5.44 -20.09
CA HIS A 57 1.42 -6.72 -20.51
C HIS A 57 1.23 -6.96 -22.01
N ALA A 58 0.05 -6.67 -22.54
CA ALA A 58 -0.19 -6.78 -23.99
C ALA A 58 0.55 -5.72 -24.81
N LEU A 59 0.69 -4.48 -24.29
CA LEU A 59 1.35 -3.40 -24.98
C LEU A 59 2.88 -3.58 -25.07
N PHE A 60 3.48 -4.13 -24.02
CA PHE A 60 4.94 -4.32 -23.89
C PHE A 60 5.33 -5.79 -24.03
N ASP A 61 4.50 -6.58 -24.71
CA ASP A 61 4.84 -7.96 -25.02
C ASP A 61 6.12 -8.04 -25.86
N GLY A 62 6.98 -8.98 -25.52
CA GLY A 62 8.25 -9.20 -26.23
C GLY A 62 9.40 -8.26 -25.87
N ILE A 63 9.24 -7.33 -24.92
CA ILE A 63 10.34 -6.52 -24.38
C ILE A 63 10.49 -6.71 -22.86
N PRO A 64 11.71 -6.56 -22.31
CA PRO A 64 11.92 -6.56 -20.87
C PRO A 64 11.02 -5.55 -20.17
N SER A 65 10.18 -6.00 -19.23
CA SER A 65 9.23 -5.10 -18.59
C SER A 65 9.04 -5.39 -17.10
N ILE A 66 8.85 -4.31 -16.31
CA ILE A 66 8.40 -4.36 -14.94
C ILE A 66 6.99 -3.78 -14.90
N ILE A 67 5.98 -4.63 -14.83
CA ILE A 67 4.59 -4.21 -14.79
C ILE A 67 4.02 -4.57 -13.43
N ARG A 68 3.54 -3.56 -12.68
CA ARG A 68 2.99 -3.73 -11.35
C ARG A 68 1.51 -3.38 -11.34
N GLY A 69 0.68 -4.34 -10.90
CA GLY A 69 -0.74 -4.15 -10.59
C GLY A 69 -0.97 -3.50 -9.23
N SER A 70 -2.19 -3.60 -8.75
CA SER A 70 -2.56 -3.17 -7.39
C SER A 70 -1.84 -4.03 -6.36
N ARG A 71 -1.21 -3.39 -5.39
CA ARG A 71 -0.57 -4.03 -4.24
C ARG A 71 -0.98 -3.32 -2.97
N SER A 72 -0.96 -4.06 -1.88
CA SER A 72 -1.16 -3.53 -0.52
C SER A 72 -0.09 -4.06 0.40
N SER A 73 0.09 -3.41 1.54
CA SER A 73 1.03 -3.90 2.56
C SER A 73 0.28 -4.53 3.72
N VAL A 74 0.99 -5.41 4.41
CA VAL A 74 0.48 -6.12 5.58
C VAL A 74 1.34 -5.85 6.79
N ALA A 75 0.81 -6.10 7.99
CA ALA A 75 1.61 -6.12 9.22
C ALA A 75 1.44 -7.45 9.93
N LEU A 76 2.52 -7.95 10.53
CA LEU A 76 2.53 -9.11 11.41
C LEU A 76 2.73 -8.64 12.85
N LEU A 77 1.73 -8.85 13.68
CA LEU A 77 1.73 -8.55 15.10
C LEU A 77 1.84 -9.84 15.91
N THR A 78 2.57 -9.79 17.01
CA THR A 78 2.81 -10.94 17.91
C THR A 78 2.01 -10.87 19.20
N GLY A 79 1.44 -9.70 19.50
CA GLY A 79 0.78 -9.41 20.78
C GLY A 79 1.69 -8.69 21.79
N GLU A 80 2.99 -8.61 21.49
CA GLU A 80 4.00 -7.99 22.37
C GLU A 80 4.41 -6.58 21.93
N GLU A 81 3.68 -5.99 20.97
CA GLU A 81 4.00 -4.64 20.49
C GLU A 81 3.79 -3.62 21.58
N THR A 82 4.76 -2.72 21.70
CA THR A 82 4.64 -1.51 22.53
C THR A 82 3.64 -0.53 21.92
N ASP A 83 3.10 0.38 22.72
CA ASP A 83 2.23 1.45 22.21
C ASP A 83 2.96 2.36 21.22
N GLY A 84 4.27 2.54 21.40
CA GLY A 84 5.11 3.27 20.44
C GLY A 84 5.20 2.60 19.06
N GLU A 85 5.31 1.28 19.01
CA GLU A 85 5.31 0.50 17.77
C GLU A 85 3.93 0.51 17.09
N LEU A 86 2.85 0.37 17.86
CA LEU A 86 1.50 0.48 17.32
C LEU A 86 1.21 1.89 16.79
N HIS A 87 1.69 2.93 17.47
CA HIS A 87 1.60 4.30 16.94
C HIS A 87 2.42 4.47 15.65
N ALA A 88 3.60 3.84 15.56
CA ALA A 88 4.41 3.83 14.35
C ALA A 88 3.69 3.09 13.20
N LEU A 89 3.06 1.95 13.49
CA LEU A 89 2.21 1.23 12.55
C LEU A 89 1.02 2.09 12.09
N GLY A 90 0.45 2.93 12.97
CA GLY A 90 -0.59 3.89 12.59
C GLY A 90 -0.11 4.83 11.47
N ARG A 91 1.16 5.25 11.47
CA ARG A 91 1.73 6.04 10.36
C ARG A 91 1.83 5.22 9.07
N ASP A 92 2.17 3.94 9.15
CA ASP A 92 2.21 3.05 7.99
C ASP A 92 0.82 2.79 7.40
N ILE A 93 -0.23 2.83 8.22
CA ILE A 93 -1.62 2.66 7.80
C ILE A 93 -2.17 3.94 7.15
N PHE A 94 -2.02 5.10 7.83
CA PHE A 94 -2.81 6.30 7.50
C PHE A 94 -2.05 7.37 6.71
N ARG A 95 -0.74 7.29 6.62
CA ARG A 95 0.02 8.27 5.82
C ARG A 95 -0.52 8.32 4.40
N TYR A 96 -0.59 9.51 3.82
CA TYR A 96 -1.24 9.74 2.51
C TYR A 96 -2.69 9.25 2.42
N SER A 97 -3.39 9.22 3.57
CA SER A 97 -4.77 8.74 3.68
C SER A 97 -4.97 7.30 3.15
N GLY A 98 -4.00 6.41 3.40
CA GLY A 98 -4.08 5.00 3.02
C GLY A 98 -4.08 4.72 1.51
N LEU A 99 -3.70 5.69 0.66
CA LEU A 99 -3.81 5.57 -0.80
C LEU A 99 -2.60 4.91 -1.47
N GLY A 100 -1.50 4.73 -0.75
CA GLY A 100 -0.29 4.12 -1.30
C GLY A 100 -0.31 2.58 -1.21
N CYS A 101 0.39 1.92 -2.14
CA CYS A 101 0.57 0.47 -2.08
C CYS A 101 1.37 0.01 -0.84
N ARG A 102 2.13 0.90 -0.23
CA ARG A 102 2.88 0.62 1.01
C ARG A 102 2.05 0.91 2.28
N ASN A 103 0.81 1.38 2.16
CA ASN A 103 -0.07 1.46 3.32
C ASN A 103 -0.54 0.08 3.75
N VAL A 104 -0.45 -0.17 5.05
CA VAL A 104 -0.93 -1.42 5.64
C VAL A 104 -2.45 -1.42 5.65
N SER A 105 -3.05 -2.42 5.05
CA SER A 105 -4.51 -2.59 4.97
C SER A 105 -5.01 -3.93 5.51
N LEU A 106 -4.07 -4.86 5.81
CA LEU A 106 -4.34 -6.11 6.49
C LEU A 106 -3.31 -6.32 7.59
N VAL A 107 -3.76 -6.72 8.77
CA VAL A 107 -2.90 -7.03 9.91
C VAL A 107 -3.12 -8.47 10.36
N PHE A 108 -2.05 -9.24 10.46
CA PHE A 108 -2.07 -10.55 11.09
C PHE A 108 -1.95 -10.37 12.60
N ILE A 109 -2.84 -11.00 13.35
CA ILE A 109 -2.92 -10.90 14.82
C ILE A 109 -3.10 -12.29 15.43
N PRO A 110 -2.54 -12.59 16.62
CA PRO A 110 -2.87 -13.80 17.37
C PRO A 110 -4.37 -13.93 17.65
N LEU A 111 -4.85 -15.14 17.90
CA LEU A 111 -6.28 -15.42 18.14
C LEU A 111 -6.86 -14.59 19.28
N ASP A 112 -6.10 -14.43 20.36
CA ASP A 112 -6.49 -13.74 21.60
C ASP A 112 -6.14 -12.24 21.63
N TYR A 113 -5.71 -11.67 20.50
CA TYR A 113 -5.24 -10.29 20.39
C TYR A 113 -6.34 -9.26 20.73
N ASP A 114 -6.02 -8.27 21.59
CA ASP A 114 -6.92 -7.16 21.92
C ASP A 114 -7.04 -6.14 20.78
N LEU A 115 -8.01 -6.36 19.90
CA LEU A 115 -8.31 -5.43 18.81
C LEU A 115 -8.78 -4.05 19.29
N ALA A 116 -9.38 -3.95 20.47
CA ALA A 116 -9.77 -2.65 21.02
C ALA A 116 -8.53 -1.82 21.42
N ARG A 117 -7.49 -2.47 21.97
CA ARG A 117 -6.19 -1.82 22.22
C ARG A 117 -5.55 -1.38 20.89
N PHE A 118 -5.51 -2.26 19.89
CA PHE A 118 -4.98 -1.97 18.57
C PHE A 118 -5.63 -0.71 17.96
N VAL A 119 -6.96 -0.69 17.89
CA VAL A 119 -7.73 0.42 17.33
C VAL A 119 -7.39 1.75 18.00
N ARG A 120 -7.29 1.76 19.34
CA ARG A 120 -6.92 2.98 20.08
C ARG A 120 -5.50 3.43 19.81
N ALA A 121 -4.56 2.48 19.74
CA ALA A 121 -3.13 2.79 19.63
C ALA A 121 -2.71 3.25 18.21
N VAL A 122 -3.35 2.73 17.16
CA VAL A 122 -3.03 3.12 15.77
C VAL A 122 -3.81 4.33 15.27
N ALA A 123 -4.86 4.77 15.98
CA ALA A 123 -5.77 5.82 15.51
C ALA A 123 -5.04 7.12 15.17
N PRO A 124 -5.20 7.65 13.95
CA PRO A 124 -4.60 8.92 13.57
C PRO A 124 -5.38 10.08 14.20
N PRO A 125 -4.76 11.24 14.40
CA PRO A 125 -5.51 12.48 14.63
C PRO A 125 -6.52 12.71 13.49
N GLU A 126 -7.69 13.24 13.79
CA GLU A 126 -8.76 13.42 12.79
C GLU A 126 -8.31 14.30 11.61
N GLU A 127 -7.45 15.27 11.87
CA GLU A 127 -6.90 16.19 10.89
C GLU A 127 -5.92 15.52 9.91
N ALA A 128 -5.35 14.39 10.29
CA ALA A 128 -4.36 13.66 9.48
C ALA A 128 -4.98 12.93 8.27
N VAL A 129 -6.30 12.75 8.27
CA VAL A 129 -7.01 12.10 7.16
C VAL A 129 -7.81 13.11 6.35
N ASN A 130 -7.76 13.00 5.03
CA ASN A 130 -8.44 13.92 4.15
C ASN A 130 -9.98 13.74 4.18
N PRO A 131 -10.77 14.76 3.73
CA PRO A 131 -12.23 14.68 3.75
C PRO A 131 -12.81 13.49 2.96
N LYS A 132 -12.17 13.09 1.85
CA LYS A 132 -12.60 11.93 1.05
C LYS A 132 -12.46 10.62 1.82
N TYR A 133 -11.36 10.46 2.55
CA TYR A 133 -11.16 9.31 3.42
C TYR A 133 -12.23 9.25 4.52
N ARG A 134 -12.50 10.36 5.18
CA ARG A 134 -13.57 10.46 6.20
C ARG A 134 -14.96 10.13 5.65
N ASN A 135 -15.26 10.55 4.42
CA ASN A 135 -16.52 10.18 3.77
C ASN A 135 -16.61 8.70 3.48
N ASN A 136 -15.50 8.07 3.04
CA ASN A 136 -15.44 6.62 2.86
C ASN A 136 -15.70 5.88 4.19
N TYR A 137 -15.06 6.32 5.28
CA TYR A 137 -15.31 5.77 6.60
C TYR A 137 -16.78 5.87 7.01
N ARG A 138 -17.40 7.06 6.89
CA ARG A 138 -18.81 7.25 7.25
C ARG A 138 -19.75 6.34 6.46
N SER A 139 -19.52 6.23 5.17
CA SER A 139 -20.30 5.37 4.28
C SER A 139 -20.11 3.88 4.62
N LEU A 140 -18.86 3.45 4.84
CA LEU A 140 -18.55 2.07 5.21
C LEU A 140 -19.18 1.70 6.56
N ARG A 141 -19.00 2.54 7.58
CA ARG A 141 -19.58 2.35 8.90
C ARG A 141 -21.11 2.22 8.87
N ALA A 142 -21.78 3.09 8.10
CA ALA A 142 -23.24 3.02 7.94
C ALA A 142 -23.67 1.70 7.27
N ARG A 143 -22.94 1.24 6.24
CA ARG A 143 -23.20 -0.03 5.55
C ARG A 143 -23.02 -1.24 6.47
N LEU A 144 -21.92 -1.31 7.23
CA LEU A 144 -21.64 -2.41 8.16
C LEU A 144 -22.73 -2.48 9.25
N ARG A 145 -23.14 -1.34 9.80
CA ARG A 145 -24.24 -1.29 10.78
C ARG A 145 -25.57 -1.75 10.19
N ALA A 146 -25.89 -1.31 8.98
CA ALA A 146 -27.14 -1.72 8.33
C ALA A 146 -27.16 -3.21 7.97
N ALA A 147 -25.99 -3.81 7.69
CA ALA A 147 -25.82 -5.23 7.43
C ALA A 147 -25.77 -6.09 8.71
N GLY A 148 -25.65 -5.49 9.90
CA GLY A 148 -25.45 -6.21 11.14
C GLY A 148 -24.08 -6.89 11.26
N GLU A 149 -23.07 -6.38 10.53
CA GLU A 149 -21.72 -6.91 10.56
C GLU A 149 -20.94 -6.36 11.76
N ASP A 150 -20.16 -7.22 12.40
CA ASP A 150 -19.30 -6.84 13.51
C ASP A 150 -18.05 -6.09 13.02
N PHE A 151 -17.72 -5.00 13.69
CA PHE A 151 -16.51 -4.23 13.44
C PHE A 151 -16.06 -3.44 14.66
N TYR A 152 -14.77 -3.09 14.70
CA TYR A 152 -14.21 -2.16 15.69
C TYR A 152 -14.15 -0.76 15.08
N ASP A 153 -14.68 0.23 15.79
CA ASP A 153 -14.80 1.61 15.31
C ASP A 153 -13.64 2.47 15.84
N GLY A 154 -12.77 2.93 14.96
CA GLY A 154 -11.62 3.79 15.27
C GLY A 154 -11.90 5.29 15.09
N GLY A 155 -13.16 5.71 14.90
CA GLY A 155 -13.55 7.12 14.74
C GLY A 155 -13.31 7.70 13.35
N THR A 156 -12.24 7.29 12.68
CA THR A 156 -11.90 7.66 11.29
C THR A 156 -11.73 6.46 10.35
N PHE A 157 -11.71 5.26 10.91
CA PHE A 157 -11.56 3.99 10.20
C PHE A 157 -12.33 2.89 10.95
N VAL A 158 -12.48 1.74 10.31
CA VAL A 158 -13.00 0.54 10.95
C VAL A 158 -11.98 -0.60 10.83
N VAL A 159 -12.07 -1.57 11.76
CA VAL A 159 -11.36 -2.85 11.66
C VAL A 159 -12.39 -3.95 11.57
N THR A 160 -12.29 -4.78 10.54
CA THR A 160 -13.11 -6.00 10.37
C THR A 160 -12.22 -7.23 10.47
N VAL A 161 -12.78 -8.37 10.86
CA VAL A 161 -12.05 -9.65 10.85
C VAL A 161 -12.26 -10.34 9.50
N GLY A 162 -11.18 -10.85 8.90
CA GLY A 162 -11.25 -11.51 7.60
C GLY A 162 -9.89 -12.00 7.12
N ASP A 163 -9.84 -12.61 5.94
CA ASP A 163 -8.65 -13.26 5.37
C ASP A 163 -8.16 -12.63 4.05
N ARG A 164 -8.77 -11.51 3.63
CA ARG A 164 -8.48 -10.84 2.36
C ARG A 164 -8.35 -9.34 2.54
N PHE A 165 -7.61 -8.71 1.64
CA PHE A 165 -7.55 -7.26 1.58
C PHE A 165 -8.93 -6.63 1.43
N SER A 166 -9.14 -5.54 2.16
CA SER A 166 -10.37 -4.76 2.01
C SER A 166 -10.42 -4.04 0.65
N VAL A 167 -11.61 -4.00 0.06
CA VAL A 167 -11.90 -3.14 -1.09
C VAL A 167 -12.21 -1.69 -0.67
N SER A 168 -12.41 -1.46 0.62
CA SER A 168 -12.76 -0.14 1.19
C SER A 168 -11.53 0.52 1.79
N LEU A 169 -11.25 1.75 1.41
CA LEU A 169 -10.06 2.51 1.81
C LEU A 169 -9.92 2.69 3.33
N SER A 170 -11.02 2.87 4.05
CA SER A 170 -11.04 3.12 5.50
C SER A 170 -11.31 1.86 6.34
N ASN A 171 -11.09 0.68 5.76
CA ASN A 171 -11.17 -0.60 6.45
C ASN A 171 -9.80 -1.25 6.55
N ILE A 172 -9.41 -1.61 7.75
CA ILE A 172 -8.26 -2.47 8.02
C ILE A 172 -8.81 -3.87 8.30
N VAL A 173 -8.27 -4.88 7.66
CA VAL A 173 -8.67 -6.26 7.91
C VAL A 173 -7.73 -6.89 8.92
N ALA A 174 -8.27 -7.46 9.97
CA ALA A 174 -7.54 -8.26 10.95
C ALA A 174 -7.69 -9.74 10.61
N PHE A 175 -6.60 -10.37 10.22
CA PHE A 175 -6.52 -11.82 10.04
C PHE A 175 -6.02 -12.46 11.34
N ARG A 176 -6.85 -13.29 11.95
CA ARG A 176 -6.47 -14.01 13.16
C ARG A 176 -5.72 -15.28 12.81
N TYR A 177 -4.54 -15.47 13.40
CA TYR A 177 -3.73 -16.68 13.22
C TYR A 177 -3.48 -17.39 14.56
N ASP A 178 -3.38 -18.70 14.52
CA ASP A 178 -2.99 -19.54 15.66
C ASP A 178 -1.48 -19.84 15.61
N ARG A 179 -0.96 -20.06 14.41
CA ARG A 179 0.45 -20.41 14.19
C ARG A 179 1.07 -19.54 13.10
N ALA A 180 2.34 -19.21 13.27
CA ALA A 180 3.08 -18.36 12.34
C ALA A 180 3.11 -18.93 10.90
N GLU A 181 3.09 -20.27 10.74
CA GLU A 181 3.06 -20.92 9.44
C GLU A 181 1.85 -20.53 8.59
N GLU A 182 0.72 -20.22 9.22
CA GLU A 182 -0.49 -19.76 8.52
C GLU A 182 -0.24 -18.40 7.86
N VAL A 183 0.47 -17.50 8.55
CA VAL A 183 0.84 -16.19 8.01
C VAL A 183 1.79 -16.34 6.84
N TYR A 184 2.84 -17.15 6.97
CA TYR A 184 3.82 -17.35 5.90
C TYR A 184 3.19 -18.06 4.68
N GLY A 185 2.32 -19.04 4.89
CA GLY A 185 1.55 -19.67 3.81
C GLY A 185 0.63 -18.68 3.09
N TRP A 186 -0.01 -17.78 3.84
CA TRP A 186 -0.82 -16.72 3.23
C TRP A 186 0.05 -15.74 2.42
N LEU A 187 1.22 -15.33 2.96
CA LEU A 187 2.15 -14.45 2.27
C LEU A 187 2.66 -15.06 0.96
N GLU A 188 3.00 -16.34 0.97
CA GLU A 188 3.44 -17.07 -0.23
C GLU A 188 2.31 -17.12 -1.28
N ALA A 189 1.10 -17.48 -0.86
CA ALA A 189 -0.06 -17.55 -1.75
C ALA A 189 -0.47 -16.18 -2.35
N ASN A 190 -0.14 -15.07 -1.68
CA ASN A 190 -0.50 -13.71 -2.08
C ASN A 190 0.71 -12.83 -2.44
N ASP A 191 1.89 -13.42 -2.73
CA ASP A 191 3.14 -12.70 -2.95
C ASP A 191 3.01 -11.56 -3.97
N GLY A 192 2.31 -11.79 -5.06
CA GLY A 192 2.07 -10.78 -6.10
C GLY A 192 1.24 -9.56 -5.65
N ALA A 193 0.43 -9.71 -4.61
CA ALA A 193 -0.45 -8.65 -4.07
C ALA A 193 0.16 -7.90 -2.87
N VAL A 194 1.25 -8.43 -2.27
CA VAL A 194 1.91 -7.81 -1.11
C VAL A 194 3.05 -6.90 -1.57
N GLN A 195 3.07 -5.65 -1.09
CA GLN A 195 4.14 -4.69 -1.37
C GLN A 195 5.24 -4.73 -0.30
N CYS A 196 4.89 -4.71 0.98
CA CYS A 196 5.83 -4.94 2.07
C CYS A 196 5.13 -5.57 3.29
N VAL A 197 5.93 -6.15 4.18
CA VAL A 197 5.48 -6.79 5.42
C VAL A 197 6.08 -6.03 6.60
N VAL A 198 5.23 -5.36 7.36
CA VAL A 198 5.62 -4.56 8.52
C VAL A 198 5.61 -5.43 9.77
N GLY A 199 6.65 -5.37 10.57
CA GLY A 199 6.67 -6.09 11.85
C GLY A 199 8.06 -6.11 12.49
N ARG A 200 8.12 -6.67 13.70
CA ARG A 200 9.36 -6.94 14.40
C ARG A 200 9.86 -8.33 14.00
N ASP A 201 11.14 -8.42 13.65
CA ASP A 201 11.83 -9.69 13.34
C ASP A 201 11.13 -10.59 12.30
N VAL A 202 10.43 -9.97 11.36
CA VAL A 202 9.74 -10.69 10.28
C VAL A 202 10.75 -11.23 9.28
N VAL A 203 10.73 -12.53 9.04
CA VAL A 203 11.59 -13.20 8.05
C VAL A 203 10.92 -13.16 6.67
N HIS A 204 11.10 -12.06 5.94
CA HIS A 204 10.53 -11.89 4.60
C HIS A 204 11.42 -10.94 3.77
N PRO A 205 11.62 -11.16 2.44
CA PRO A 205 12.48 -10.30 1.61
C PRO A 205 12.04 -8.82 1.58
N ARG A 206 10.76 -8.55 1.81
CA ARG A 206 10.16 -7.20 1.83
C ARG A 206 9.75 -6.78 3.23
N ALA A 207 10.40 -7.34 4.27
CA ALA A 207 10.16 -6.96 5.66
C ALA A 207 10.67 -5.55 5.95
N VAL A 208 9.91 -4.79 6.73
CA VAL A 208 10.27 -3.46 7.23
C VAL A 208 9.81 -3.30 8.67
N GLY A 209 10.52 -2.52 9.46
CA GLY A 209 10.09 -2.20 10.84
C GLY A 209 8.87 -1.29 10.88
N PHE A 210 8.23 -1.22 12.06
CA PHE A 210 7.10 -0.32 12.31
C PHE A 210 7.47 1.15 12.02
N GLY A 211 6.64 1.84 11.26
CA GLY A 211 6.83 3.23 10.85
C GLY A 211 7.74 3.43 9.63
N ALA A 212 8.29 2.36 9.05
CA ALA A 212 9.23 2.42 7.94
C ALA A 212 8.63 2.10 6.57
N ALA A 213 7.37 1.66 6.50
CA ALA A 213 6.75 1.24 5.24
C ALA A 213 6.79 2.31 4.14
N GLN A 214 6.71 3.60 4.52
CA GLN A 214 6.68 4.72 3.57
C GLN A 214 8.07 5.35 3.31
N MET A 215 9.15 4.65 3.68
CA MET A 215 10.54 5.11 3.49
C MET A 215 11.36 4.06 2.72
N PRO A 216 10.95 3.64 1.51
CA PRO A 216 11.70 2.67 0.73
C PRO A 216 13.01 3.28 0.22
N TRP A 217 14.03 2.43 0.11
CA TRP A 217 15.20 2.75 -0.69
C TRP A 217 14.91 2.56 -2.18
N PRO A 218 15.68 3.20 -3.09
CA PRO A 218 15.47 3.05 -4.54
C PRO A 218 15.54 1.61 -5.06
N TRP A 219 16.14 0.69 -4.32
CA TRP A 219 16.28 -0.74 -4.64
C TRP A 219 15.27 -1.65 -3.94
N ASP A 220 14.37 -1.12 -3.11
CA ASP A 220 13.32 -1.88 -2.40
C ASP A 220 12.10 -2.17 -3.31
N TYR A 221 12.34 -2.63 -4.54
CA TYR A 221 11.28 -2.86 -5.53
C TYR A 221 11.30 -4.26 -6.11
#